data_c4a05a3b0d20369b850ba525b3a4502f
#
_entry.id   c4a05a3b0d20369b850ba525b3a4502f
#
_cell.length_a   1.000
_cell.length_b   1.000
_cell.length_c   1.000
_cell.angle_alpha   90.00
_cell.angle_beta   90.00
_cell.angle_gamma   90.00
#
_symmetry.space_group_name_H-M   'P 1'
#
loop_
_entity.id
_entity.type
_entity.pdbx_description
1 polymer ?
#
loop_
_entity_poly.entity_id
_entity_poly.type
_entity_poly.pdbx_seq_one_letter_code
_entity_poly.pdbx_strand_id
1 'polypeptide(L)'
;MQHSNGEETIARRVVLATGGGTANIPNWVKDIQPNYPPERLLHSQDIDLRSLNLTGEKILIIGGGLTSGHLAVGAMNKGAKVMLMYRRHLREKLFDADPGWLGPKYLKGFFQQDWDTRTRLIQEARDGGSLTPEIMLKLNRSQREGKLEVYEECQIVKASWQESRWQVLCDNGTEYECDRIWLGTGTRLDALSHPLLREIFAKFPTEMIQGLPILDAHLRIPGLPLFLMGSLAALQVGPVARNLSGARMASQKIVDGLIQS
;
A
#
# COMPACT_ATOMS: atom_id res chain seq x y z
N MET A 1 1.48 14.49 -23.28
CA MET A 1 1.06 13.26 -22.57
C MET A 1 0.40 12.34 -23.57
N GLN A 2 0.89 11.14 -23.71
CA GLN A 2 0.35 10.17 -24.67
C GLN A 2 -0.64 9.23 -23.94
N HIS A 3 -1.80 9.01 -24.53
CA HIS A 3 -2.84 8.12 -24.00
C HIS A 3 -2.68 6.70 -24.59
N SER A 4 -3.31 5.71 -23.95
CA SER A 4 -3.27 4.31 -24.41
C SER A 4 -3.92 4.07 -25.79
N ASN A 5 -4.81 4.99 -26.23
CA ASN A 5 -5.44 4.98 -27.56
C ASN A 5 -4.58 5.69 -28.64
N GLY A 6 -3.37 6.16 -28.28
CA GLY A 6 -2.46 6.86 -29.18
C GLY A 6 -2.70 8.38 -29.30
N GLU A 7 -3.74 8.92 -28.67
CA GLU A 7 -3.97 10.37 -28.63
C GLU A 7 -2.95 11.08 -27.76
N GLU A 8 -2.67 12.32 -28.10
CA GLU A 8 -1.76 13.18 -27.32
C GLU A 8 -2.53 14.37 -26.74
N THR A 9 -2.27 14.65 -25.47
CA THR A 9 -2.74 15.87 -24.80
C THR A 9 -1.56 16.76 -24.47
N ILE A 10 -1.63 18.03 -24.91
CA ILE A 10 -0.67 19.07 -24.57
C ILE A 10 -1.31 19.95 -23.47
N ALA A 11 -0.62 20.12 -22.37
CA ALA A 11 -1.05 20.99 -21.28
C ALA A 11 0.11 21.86 -20.78
N ARG A 12 -0.20 23.09 -20.36
CA ARG A 12 0.80 23.97 -19.75
C ARG A 12 1.25 23.49 -18.38
N ARG A 13 0.37 22.84 -17.64
CA ARG A 13 0.61 22.35 -16.28
C ARG A 13 -0.09 21.01 -16.10
N VAL A 14 0.52 20.12 -15.34
CA VAL A 14 -0.02 18.79 -15.05
C VAL A 14 -0.02 18.55 -13.55
N VAL A 15 -1.13 18.06 -13.02
CA VAL A 15 -1.23 17.57 -11.64
C VAL A 15 -1.37 16.05 -11.68
N LEU A 16 -0.39 15.33 -11.13
CA LEU A 16 -0.42 13.89 -11.03
C LEU A 16 -0.99 13.47 -9.66
N ALA A 17 -2.21 12.94 -9.68
CA ALA A 17 -2.97 12.51 -8.50
C ALA A 17 -3.26 11.00 -8.50
N THR A 18 -2.40 10.19 -9.12
CA THR A 18 -2.59 8.74 -9.32
C THR A 18 -2.26 7.88 -8.11
N GLY A 19 -1.91 8.50 -6.98
CA GLY A 19 -1.26 7.81 -5.86
C GLY A 19 0.21 7.57 -6.16
N GLY A 20 0.91 6.86 -5.31
CA GLY A 20 2.35 6.71 -5.49
C GLY A 20 2.90 5.56 -4.67
N GLY A 21 2.46 4.35 -4.95
CA GLY A 21 3.01 3.19 -4.29
C GLY A 21 3.07 1.99 -5.22
N THR A 22 4.22 1.37 -5.31
CA THR A 22 4.37 0.07 -5.95
C THR A 22 4.04 -1.04 -4.95
N ALA A 23 3.50 -2.14 -5.43
CA ALA A 23 3.21 -3.31 -4.60
C ALA A 23 4.45 -3.72 -3.78
N ASN A 24 4.28 -3.89 -2.49
CA ASN A 24 5.34 -4.42 -1.64
C ASN A 24 5.34 -5.94 -1.71
N ILE A 25 6.11 -6.50 -2.63
CA ILE A 25 6.22 -7.95 -2.83
C ILE A 25 7.29 -8.50 -1.87
N PRO A 26 6.96 -9.46 -1.00
CA PRO A 26 7.91 -10.12 -0.12
C PRO A 26 9.03 -10.85 -0.90
N ASN A 27 10.24 -10.91 -0.32
CA ASN A 27 11.38 -11.49 -1.03
C ASN A 27 11.19 -12.98 -1.40
N TRP A 28 10.58 -13.77 -0.53
CA TRP A 28 10.33 -15.18 -0.80
C TRP A 28 9.48 -15.45 -2.06
N VAL A 29 8.69 -14.46 -2.51
CA VAL A 29 7.91 -14.56 -3.77
C VAL A 29 8.83 -14.65 -5.00
N LYS A 30 10.01 -14.03 -4.95
CA LYS A 30 10.99 -14.06 -6.04
C LYS A 30 11.62 -15.44 -6.24
N ASP A 31 11.61 -16.26 -5.20
CA ASP A 31 12.21 -17.58 -5.17
C ASP A 31 11.21 -18.68 -5.62
N ILE A 32 9.96 -18.31 -5.88
CA ILE A 32 8.93 -19.24 -6.34
C ILE A 32 9.17 -19.60 -7.80
N GLN A 33 9.16 -20.90 -8.11
CA GLN A 33 9.20 -21.39 -9.48
C GLN A 33 7.90 -20.96 -10.22
N PRO A 34 7.98 -20.43 -11.47
CA PRO A 34 6.83 -19.90 -12.19
C PRO A 34 5.96 -21.00 -12.82
N ASN A 35 5.62 -22.02 -12.05
CA ASN A 35 4.83 -23.19 -12.48
C ASN A 35 3.40 -23.19 -11.93
N TYR A 36 2.92 -22.06 -11.45
CA TYR A 36 1.58 -21.90 -10.89
C TYR A 36 0.71 -20.97 -11.74
N PRO A 37 -0.64 -21.11 -11.69
CA PRO A 37 -1.54 -20.18 -12.37
C PRO A 37 -1.42 -18.77 -11.76
N PRO A 38 -1.25 -17.70 -12.57
CA PRO A 38 -0.98 -16.34 -12.07
C PRO A 38 -2.03 -15.82 -11.08
N GLU A 39 -3.29 -16.22 -11.26
CA GLU A 39 -4.40 -15.84 -10.39
C GLU A 39 -4.37 -16.50 -8.99
N ARG A 40 -3.45 -17.42 -8.76
CA ARG A 40 -3.30 -18.13 -7.48
C ARG A 40 -2.38 -17.38 -6.49
N LEU A 41 -1.62 -16.38 -6.96
CA LEU A 41 -0.84 -15.49 -6.11
C LEU A 41 -1.02 -14.06 -6.61
N LEU A 42 -1.73 -13.24 -5.86
CA LEU A 42 -2.05 -11.87 -6.24
C LEU A 42 -1.70 -10.88 -5.14
N HIS A 43 -1.24 -9.69 -5.53
CA HIS A 43 -1.20 -8.55 -4.62
C HIS A 43 -2.62 -7.93 -4.49
N SER A 44 -2.90 -7.31 -3.35
CA SER A 44 -4.20 -6.71 -3.06
C SER A 44 -4.68 -5.68 -4.08
N GLN A 45 -3.78 -5.07 -4.84
CA GLN A 45 -4.10 -4.13 -5.93
C GLN A 45 -4.72 -4.81 -7.15
N ASP A 46 -4.47 -6.11 -7.35
CA ASP A 46 -4.88 -6.87 -8.52
C ASP A 46 -6.11 -7.77 -8.25
N ILE A 47 -6.66 -7.69 -7.03
CA ILE A 47 -7.79 -8.53 -6.62
C ILE A 47 -9.12 -7.78 -6.84
N ASP A 48 -9.91 -8.26 -7.79
CA ASP A 48 -11.32 -7.86 -7.92
C ASP A 48 -12.24 -8.92 -7.31
N LEU A 49 -12.59 -8.74 -6.05
CA LEU A 49 -13.50 -9.65 -5.33
C LEU A 49 -14.85 -9.83 -6.01
N ARG A 50 -15.32 -8.86 -6.81
CA ARG A 50 -16.66 -8.93 -7.44
C ARG A 50 -16.74 -10.06 -8.46
N SER A 51 -15.65 -10.30 -9.18
CA SER A 51 -15.56 -11.30 -10.25
C SER A 51 -15.25 -12.72 -9.75
N LEU A 52 -14.84 -12.90 -8.48
CA LEU A 52 -14.38 -14.17 -7.96
C LEU A 52 -15.53 -15.02 -7.37
N ASN A 53 -15.49 -16.32 -7.65
CA ASN A 53 -16.19 -17.34 -6.87
C ASN A 53 -15.13 -18.08 -6.03
N LEU A 54 -15.30 -18.09 -4.71
CA LEU A 54 -14.33 -18.62 -3.75
C LEU A 54 -14.91 -19.73 -2.88
N THR A 55 -16.07 -20.24 -3.26
CA THR A 55 -16.77 -21.29 -2.49
C THR A 55 -15.89 -22.54 -2.31
N GLY A 56 -15.61 -22.87 -1.04
CA GLY A 56 -14.81 -24.03 -0.68
C GLY A 56 -13.29 -23.86 -0.80
N GLU A 57 -12.81 -22.72 -1.33
CA GLU A 57 -11.38 -22.45 -1.39
C GLU A 57 -10.81 -22.05 -0.01
N LYS A 58 -9.57 -22.43 0.25
CA LYS A 58 -8.77 -22.01 1.39
C LYS A 58 -7.79 -20.92 0.95
N ILE A 59 -7.93 -19.72 1.50
CA ILE A 59 -7.16 -18.53 1.06
C ILE A 59 -6.24 -18.08 2.17
N LEU A 60 -4.94 -17.99 1.88
CA LEU A 60 -3.96 -17.37 2.75
C LEU A 60 -3.82 -15.90 2.43
N ILE A 61 -4.12 -15.03 3.39
CA ILE A 61 -3.95 -13.59 3.29
C ILE A 61 -2.79 -13.15 4.17
N ILE A 62 -1.81 -12.48 3.57
CA ILE A 62 -0.58 -12.04 4.25
C ILE A 62 -0.63 -10.55 4.48
N GLY A 63 -0.65 -10.15 5.75
CA GLY A 63 -0.64 -8.76 6.18
C GLY A 63 -1.64 -8.47 7.29
N GLY A 64 -1.30 -7.55 8.20
CA GLY A 64 -2.10 -7.17 9.37
C GLY A 64 -2.76 -5.78 9.25
N GLY A 65 -2.88 -5.23 8.04
CA GLY A 65 -3.49 -3.93 7.79
C GLY A 65 -4.96 -4.00 7.37
N LEU A 66 -5.61 -2.84 7.28
CA LEU A 66 -7.03 -2.69 6.95
C LEU A 66 -7.40 -3.38 5.62
N THR A 67 -6.51 -3.32 4.61
CA THR A 67 -6.72 -4.02 3.33
C THR A 67 -6.84 -5.52 3.52
N SER A 68 -5.98 -6.14 4.33
CA SER A 68 -6.04 -7.58 4.62
C SER A 68 -7.31 -7.95 5.36
N GLY A 69 -7.76 -7.11 6.30
CA GLY A 69 -9.04 -7.30 6.99
C GLY A 69 -10.23 -7.26 6.05
N HIS A 70 -10.29 -6.30 5.13
CA HIS A 70 -11.34 -6.21 4.12
C HIS A 70 -11.32 -7.39 3.15
N LEU A 71 -10.13 -7.82 2.70
CA LEU A 71 -9.97 -9.00 1.84
C LEU A 71 -10.46 -10.27 2.56
N ALA A 72 -10.12 -10.43 3.84
CA ALA A 72 -10.56 -11.57 4.63
C ALA A 72 -12.08 -11.63 4.76
N VAL A 73 -12.71 -10.51 5.17
CA VAL A 73 -14.17 -10.42 5.25
C VAL A 73 -14.83 -10.66 3.89
N GLY A 74 -14.29 -10.06 2.82
CA GLY A 74 -14.80 -10.23 1.47
C GLY A 74 -14.69 -11.67 0.96
N ALA A 75 -13.58 -12.35 1.21
CA ALA A 75 -13.37 -13.76 0.83
C ALA A 75 -14.34 -14.69 1.57
N MET A 76 -14.49 -14.51 2.88
CA MET A 76 -15.43 -15.30 3.67
C MET A 76 -16.88 -15.10 3.24
N ASN A 77 -17.27 -13.89 2.86
CA ASN A 77 -18.60 -13.62 2.29
C ASN A 77 -18.84 -14.30 0.93
N LYS A 78 -17.76 -14.69 0.25
CA LYS A 78 -17.77 -15.46 -1.00
C LYS A 78 -17.59 -16.98 -0.78
N GLY A 79 -17.68 -17.45 0.47
CA GLY A 79 -17.67 -18.87 0.82
C GLY A 79 -16.29 -19.47 1.00
N ALA A 80 -15.23 -18.68 1.07
CA ALA A 80 -13.88 -19.15 1.36
C ALA A 80 -13.68 -19.41 2.85
N LYS A 81 -12.75 -20.33 3.17
CA LYS A 81 -12.05 -20.39 4.45
C LYS A 81 -10.80 -19.54 4.36
N VAL A 82 -10.54 -18.72 5.37
CA VAL A 82 -9.43 -17.77 5.34
C VAL A 82 -8.41 -18.07 6.42
N MET A 83 -7.15 -18.05 6.04
CA MET A 83 -6.01 -17.96 6.95
C MET A 83 -5.46 -16.53 6.85
N LEU A 84 -5.45 -15.80 7.94
CA LEU A 84 -4.87 -14.45 8.02
C LEU A 84 -3.54 -14.54 8.78
N MET A 85 -2.46 -14.24 8.09
CA MET A 85 -1.10 -14.40 8.61
C MET A 85 -0.35 -13.07 8.60
N TYR A 86 0.29 -12.74 9.71
CA TYR A 86 1.12 -11.55 9.83
C TYR A 86 2.23 -11.69 10.88
N ARG A 87 3.28 -10.92 10.68
CA ARG A 87 4.55 -11.04 11.38
C ARG A 87 4.62 -10.32 12.75
N ARG A 88 3.50 -9.78 13.24
CA ARG A 88 3.40 -9.02 14.50
C ARG A 88 2.07 -9.34 15.15
N HIS A 89 1.73 -8.72 16.28
CA HIS A 89 0.36 -8.73 16.79
C HIS A 89 -0.55 -7.80 16.00
N LEU A 90 -1.81 -8.19 15.84
CA LEU A 90 -2.84 -7.31 15.27
C LEU A 90 -3.02 -6.09 16.16
N ARG A 91 -3.12 -4.94 15.51
CA ARG A 91 -3.36 -3.68 16.19
C ARG A 91 -4.72 -3.14 15.79
N GLU A 92 -5.53 -2.84 16.80
CA GLU A 92 -6.79 -2.14 16.60
C GLU A 92 -6.56 -0.63 16.74
N LYS A 93 -6.90 0.12 15.71
CA LYS A 93 -6.87 1.59 15.71
C LYS A 93 -8.04 2.12 14.90
N LEU A 94 -8.70 3.17 15.38
CA LEU A 94 -9.77 3.84 14.64
C LEU A 94 -9.23 4.54 13.38
N PHE A 95 -8.01 5.07 13.46
CA PHE A 95 -7.32 5.75 12.36
C PHE A 95 -5.96 5.10 12.09
N ASP A 96 -5.56 5.03 10.83
CA ASP A 96 -4.28 4.46 10.40
C ASP A 96 -3.07 5.35 10.75
N ALA A 97 -3.30 6.63 11.07
CA ALA A 97 -2.33 7.55 11.61
C ALA A 97 -2.93 8.35 12.76
N ASP A 98 -2.10 8.78 13.72
CA ASP A 98 -2.56 9.60 14.85
C ASP A 98 -3.21 10.89 14.34
N PRO A 99 -4.42 11.27 14.85
CA PRO A 99 -5.10 12.50 14.47
C PRO A 99 -4.27 13.78 14.65
N GLY A 100 -3.24 13.79 15.49
CA GLY A 100 -2.29 14.90 15.61
C GLY A 100 -1.58 15.28 14.31
N TRP A 101 -1.52 14.35 13.34
CA TRP A 101 -0.99 14.60 12.00
C TRP A 101 -1.95 15.37 11.08
N LEU A 102 -3.22 15.56 11.48
CA LEU A 102 -4.22 16.32 10.71
C LEU A 102 -4.09 17.84 10.90
N GLY A 103 -3.24 18.29 11.82
CA GLY A 103 -3.12 19.70 12.19
C GLY A 103 -1.72 20.04 12.69
N PRO A 104 -1.58 21.25 13.24
CA PRO A 104 -0.28 21.81 13.61
C PRO A 104 0.42 21.08 14.76
N LYS A 105 -0.29 20.22 15.52
CA LYS A 105 0.25 19.51 16.69
C LYS A 105 1.55 18.78 16.37
N TYR A 106 1.60 18.03 15.28
CA TYR A 106 2.79 17.30 14.85
C TYR A 106 3.42 17.90 13.59
N LEU A 107 2.62 18.50 12.69
CA LEU A 107 3.13 19.01 11.43
C LEU A 107 4.09 20.18 11.61
N LYS A 108 3.91 21.04 12.64
CA LYS A 108 4.85 22.13 12.91
C LYS A 108 6.27 21.60 13.18
N GLY A 109 6.39 20.59 14.02
CA GLY A 109 7.67 19.95 14.30
C GLY A 109 8.22 19.17 13.11
N PHE A 110 7.34 18.50 12.34
CA PHE A 110 7.71 17.76 11.14
C PHE A 110 8.39 18.64 10.09
N PHE A 111 7.84 19.80 9.80
CA PHE A 111 8.40 20.72 8.80
C PHE A 111 9.72 21.38 9.21
N GLN A 112 10.13 21.25 10.47
CA GLN A 112 11.43 21.71 10.97
C GLN A 112 12.53 20.66 10.86
N GLN A 113 12.17 19.40 10.55
CA GLN A 113 13.12 18.29 10.45
C GLN A 113 13.80 18.28 9.06
N ASP A 114 14.98 17.64 9.02
CA ASP A 114 15.64 17.24 7.78
C ASP A 114 14.84 16.16 7.02
N TRP A 115 15.21 15.91 5.79
CA TRP A 115 14.48 15.00 4.91
C TRP A 115 14.51 13.54 5.38
N ASP A 116 15.63 13.06 5.92
CA ASP A 116 15.75 11.70 6.43
C ASP A 116 14.87 11.47 7.64
N THR A 117 14.86 12.43 8.56
CA THR A 117 13.98 12.42 9.73
C THR A 117 12.50 12.47 9.31
N ARG A 118 12.13 13.30 8.31
CA ARG A 118 10.76 13.30 7.77
C ARG A 118 10.37 11.95 7.21
N THR A 119 11.26 11.30 6.45
CA THR A 119 11.00 9.98 5.88
C THR A 119 10.77 8.93 6.97
N ARG A 120 11.60 8.93 8.02
CA ARG A 120 11.43 8.05 9.17
C ARG A 120 10.08 8.29 9.87
N LEU A 121 9.72 9.55 10.12
CA LEU A 121 8.43 9.91 10.73
C LEU A 121 7.22 9.49 9.88
N ILE A 122 7.32 9.57 8.55
CA ILE A 122 6.28 9.08 7.62
C ILE A 122 6.11 7.56 7.76
N GLN A 123 7.20 6.82 7.89
CA GLN A 123 7.16 5.36 8.04
C GLN A 123 6.61 4.97 9.42
N GLU A 124 7.09 5.62 10.49
CA GLU A 124 6.68 5.37 11.88
C GLU A 124 5.20 5.70 12.11
N ALA A 125 4.69 6.79 11.53
CA ALA A 125 3.29 7.18 11.67
C ALA A 125 2.31 6.11 11.17
N ARG A 126 2.73 5.24 10.24
CA ARG A 126 1.93 4.13 9.70
C ARG A 126 2.04 2.85 10.51
N ASP A 127 3.14 2.65 11.23
CA ASP A 127 3.40 1.58 12.18
C ASP A 127 2.93 0.17 11.72
N GLY A 128 3.18 -0.16 10.45
CA GLY A 128 2.94 -1.48 9.87
C GLY A 128 1.46 -1.84 9.60
N GLY A 129 0.54 -0.89 9.75
CA GLY A 129 -0.89 -1.08 9.53
C GLY A 129 -1.66 -1.49 10.78
N SER A 130 -2.96 -1.23 10.76
CA SER A 130 -3.92 -1.55 11.82
C SER A 130 -5.27 -1.89 11.23
N LEU A 131 -6.14 -2.47 12.03
CA LEU A 131 -7.53 -2.77 11.71
C LEU A 131 -8.45 -1.81 12.48
N THR A 132 -9.58 -1.44 11.87
CA THR A 132 -10.60 -0.69 12.60
C THR A 132 -11.35 -1.61 13.58
N PRO A 133 -11.95 -1.08 14.67
CA PRO A 133 -12.75 -1.86 15.59
C PRO A 133 -13.86 -2.67 14.90
N GLU A 134 -14.49 -2.10 13.87
CA GLU A 134 -15.52 -2.79 13.08
C GLU A 134 -14.98 -4.04 12.37
N ILE A 135 -13.83 -3.92 11.70
CA ILE A 135 -13.21 -5.07 11.03
C ILE A 135 -12.72 -6.09 12.04
N MET A 136 -12.12 -5.66 13.15
CA MET A 136 -11.69 -6.55 14.22
C MET A 136 -12.87 -7.36 14.78
N LEU A 137 -14.02 -6.74 15.02
CA LEU A 137 -15.22 -7.42 15.48
C LEU A 137 -15.69 -8.49 14.46
N LYS A 138 -15.68 -8.18 13.16
CA LYS A 138 -16.05 -9.13 12.10
C LYS A 138 -15.07 -10.32 12.05
N LEU A 139 -13.77 -10.07 12.16
CA LEU A 139 -12.76 -11.13 12.15
C LEU A 139 -12.90 -12.03 13.38
N ASN A 140 -13.05 -11.47 14.59
CA ASN A 140 -13.25 -12.22 15.82
C ASN A 140 -14.50 -13.08 15.79
N ARG A 141 -15.58 -12.60 15.17
CA ARG A 141 -16.79 -13.40 14.97
C ARG A 141 -16.53 -14.56 14.01
N SER A 142 -15.90 -14.27 12.87
CA SER A 142 -15.60 -15.31 11.85
C SER A 142 -14.64 -16.38 12.37
N GLN A 143 -13.71 -16.01 13.26
CA GLN A 143 -12.82 -16.96 13.93
C GLN A 143 -13.62 -17.92 14.85
N ARG A 144 -14.57 -17.38 15.62
CA ARG A 144 -15.47 -18.22 16.45
C ARG A 144 -16.38 -19.13 15.62
N GLU A 145 -16.77 -18.69 14.41
CA GLU A 145 -17.55 -19.47 13.46
C GLU A 145 -16.71 -20.50 12.67
N GLY A 146 -15.40 -20.59 12.90
CA GLY A 146 -14.49 -21.52 12.20
C GLY A 146 -14.25 -21.20 10.73
N LYS A 147 -14.55 -19.97 10.29
CA LYS A 147 -14.33 -19.49 8.91
C LYS A 147 -12.97 -18.82 8.72
N LEU A 148 -12.36 -18.37 9.83
CA LEU A 148 -11.10 -17.66 9.87
C LEU A 148 -10.13 -18.32 10.85
N GLU A 149 -8.91 -18.57 10.41
CA GLU A 149 -7.77 -18.91 11.25
C GLU A 149 -6.81 -17.70 11.24
N VAL A 150 -6.29 -17.32 12.40
CA VAL A 150 -5.42 -16.16 12.56
C VAL A 150 -4.07 -16.63 13.09
N TYR A 151 -3.00 -16.25 12.40
CA TYR A 151 -1.61 -16.59 12.73
C TYR A 151 -0.79 -15.32 12.93
N GLU A 152 -0.58 -14.99 14.18
CA GLU A 152 0.29 -13.87 14.60
C GLU A 152 1.73 -14.32 14.68
N GLU A 153 2.65 -13.35 14.56
CA GLU A 153 4.09 -13.57 14.68
C GLU A 153 4.61 -14.70 13.80
N CYS A 154 3.98 -14.87 12.62
CA CYS A 154 4.32 -15.89 11.65
C CYS A 154 4.78 -15.24 10.35
N GLN A 155 5.97 -15.58 9.90
CA GLN A 155 6.55 -15.06 8.68
C GLN A 155 6.83 -16.20 7.70
N ILE A 156 6.33 -16.07 6.47
CA ILE A 156 6.61 -17.02 5.41
C ILE A 156 8.07 -16.88 4.98
N VAL A 157 8.75 -18.02 4.93
CA VAL A 157 10.13 -18.12 4.43
C VAL A 157 10.21 -18.81 3.07
N LYS A 158 9.24 -19.67 2.75
CA LYS A 158 9.18 -20.38 1.47
C LYS A 158 7.73 -20.70 1.09
N ALA A 159 7.44 -20.64 -0.21
CA ALA A 159 6.22 -21.19 -0.77
C ALA A 159 6.52 -21.93 -2.07
N SER A 160 5.79 -22.99 -2.35
CA SER A 160 5.87 -23.77 -3.59
C SER A 160 4.49 -24.22 -4.03
N TRP A 161 4.29 -24.29 -5.34
CA TRP A 161 3.06 -24.78 -5.94
C TRP A 161 3.22 -26.26 -6.27
N GLN A 162 2.42 -27.12 -5.65
CA GLN A 162 2.46 -28.57 -5.80
C GLN A 162 1.03 -29.14 -5.77
N GLU A 163 0.74 -30.11 -6.59
CA GLU A 163 -0.57 -30.80 -6.63
C GLU A 163 -1.77 -29.85 -6.66
N SER A 164 -1.65 -28.75 -7.42
CA SER A 164 -2.67 -27.70 -7.57
C SER A 164 -2.96 -26.91 -6.27
N ARG A 165 -2.02 -26.87 -5.33
CA ARG A 165 -2.08 -26.13 -4.08
C ARG A 165 -0.75 -25.47 -3.71
N TRP A 166 -0.82 -24.48 -2.87
CA TRP A 166 0.35 -23.88 -2.24
C TRP A 166 0.75 -24.67 -1.00
N GLN A 167 2.03 -25.01 -0.94
CA GLN A 167 2.70 -25.46 0.28
C GLN A 167 3.52 -24.29 0.80
N VAL A 168 3.26 -23.85 2.03
CA VAL A 168 3.82 -22.63 2.62
C VAL A 168 4.53 -22.99 3.91
N LEU A 169 5.82 -22.65 4.01
CA LEU A 169 6.65 -22.86 5.20
C LEU A 169 6.86 -21.53 5.92
N CYS A 170 6.60 -21.50 7.21
CA CYS A 170 6.88 -20.38 8.10
C CYS A 170 8.24 -20.51 8.80
N ASP A 171 8.72 -19.38 9.33
CA ASP A 171 9.99 -19.25 10.07
C ASP A 171 10.06 -20.11 11.34
N ASN A 172 8.89 -20.44 11.92
CA ASN A 172 8.77 -21.36 13.07
C ASN A 172 8.75 -22.84 12.68
N GLY A 173 8.96 -23.16 11.39
CA GLY A 173 8.94 -24.53 10.86
C GLY A 173 7.55 -25.13 10.59
N THR A 174 6.47 -24.36 10.82
CA THR A 174 5.10 -24.86 10.55
C THR A 174 4.81 -24.76 9.05
N GLU A 175 4.17 -25.80 8.53
CA GLU A 175 3.72 -25.87 7.14
C GLU A 175 2.20 -25.66 7.04
N TYR A 176 1.79 -24.95 5.98
CA TYR A 176 0.40 -24.67 5.69
C TYR A 176 0.09 -24.97 4.22
N GLU A 177 -1.14 -25.37 3.96
CA GLU A 177 -1.64 -25.63 2.61
C GLU A 177 -2.82 -24.70 2.30
N CYS A 178 -2.84 -24.12 1.08
CA CYS A 178 -3.93 -23.27 0.61
C CYS A 178 -4.09 -23.28 -0.91
N ASP A 179 -5.24 -22.79 -1.38
CA ASP A 179 -5.56 -22.73 -2.81
C ASP A 179 -5.10 -21.41 -3.44
N ARG A 180 -5.05 -20.33 -2.65
CA ARG A 180 -4.62 -18.99 -3.09
C ARG A 180 -3.79 -18.31 -2.03
N ILE A 181 -2.84 -17.48 -2.48
CA ILE A 181 -2.11 -16.54 -1.62
C ILE A 181 -2.45 -15.11 -2.05
N TRP A 182 -2.89 -14.29 -1.11
CA TRP A 182 -3.16 -12.87 -1.33
C TRP A 182 -2.22 -12.02 -0.49
N LEU A 183 -1.48 -11.13 -1.16
CA LEU A 183 -0.51 -10.25 -0.54
C LEU A 183 -1.17 -8.92 -0.15
N GLY A 184 -1.63 -8.82 1.09
CA GLY A 184 -2.06 -7.57 1.73
C GLY A 184 -0.90 -6.81 2.38
N THR A 185 0.27 -6.89 1.79
CA THR A 185 1.55 -6.40 2.31
C THR A 185 1.77 -4.91 2.12
N GLY A 186 0.78 -4.22 1.54
CA GLY A 186 0.81 -2.79 1.31
C GLY A 186 1.71 -2.37 0.14
N THR A 187 2.09 -1.10 0.13
CA THR A 187 2.87 -0.51 -0.96
C THR A 187 4.11 0.18 -0.42
N ARG A 188 5.17 0.21 -1.23
CA ARG A 188 6.36 1.02 -1.00
C ARG A 188 6.23 2.34 -1.75
N LEU A 189 6.72 3.41 -1.15
CA LEU A 189 6.82 4.71 -1.78
C LEU A 189 8.09 4.73 -2.64
N ASP A 190 7.92 4.73 -3.95
CA ASP A 190 9.03 4.73 -4.91
C ASP A 190 8.59 5.45 -6.18
N ALA A 191 8.94 6.70 -6.27
CA ALA A 191 8.60 7.55 -7.42
C ALA A 191 9.30 7.10 -8.71
N LEU A 192 10.50 6.48 -8.60
CA LEU A 192 11.25 6.00 -9.76
C LEU A 192 10.61 4.77 -10.41
N SER A 193 9.87 3.98 -9.62
CA SER A 193 9.10 2.84 -10.14
C SER A 193 7.74 3.23 -10.69
N HIS A 194 7.32 4.50 -10.54
CA HIS A 194 6.02 4.94 -11.04
C HIS A 194 6.04 5.07 -12.58
N PRO A 195 5.15 4.39 -13.31
CA PRO A 195 5.22 4.30 -14.78
C PRO A 195 5.27 5.67 -15.49
N LEU A 196 4.50 6.66 -14.99
CA LEU A 196 4.44 8.00 -15.59
C LEU A 196 5.60 8.92 -15.17
N LEU A 197 6.39 8.56 -14.18
CA LEU A 197 7.44 9.42 -13.64
C LEU A 197 8.86 8.94 -13.99
N ARG A 198 9.04 7.66 -14.26
CA ARG A 198 10.37 7.08 -14.51
C ARG A 198 11.13 7.79 -15.62
N GLU A 199 10.47 8.04 -16.77
CA GLU A 199 11.11 8.75 -17.89
C GLU A 199 11.32 10.24 -17.60
N ILE A 200 10.43 10.84 -16.82
CA ILE A 200 10.54 12.24 -16.42
C ILE A 200 11.77 12.44 -15.54
N PHE A 201 11.94 11.61 -14.52
CA PHE A 201 13.11 11.68 -13.63
C PHE A 201 14.43 11.30 -14.31
N ALA A 202 14.39 10.46 -15.36
CA ALA A 202 15.56 10.18 -16.18
C ALA A 202 16.02 11.40 -16.99
N LYS A 203 15.06 12.23 -17.47
CA LYS A 203 15.34 13.44 -18.25
C LYS A 203 15.54 14.68 -17.38
N PHE A 204 14.89 14.73 -16.23
CA PHE A 204 14.92 15.86 -15.30
C PHE A 204 15.28 15.34 -13.90
N PRO A 205 16.58 15.18 -13.63
CA PRO A 205 17.04 14.66 -12.34
C PRO A 205 16.49 15.50 -11.18
N THR A 206 15.84 14.85 -10.25
CA THR A 206 15.24 15.44 -9.06
C THR A 206 15.84 14.76 -7.83
N GLU A 207 16.15 15.52 -6.81
CA GLU A 207 16.66 14.96 -5.56
C GLU A 207 15.62 14.05 -4.91
N MET A 208 16.07 12.87 -4.50
CA MET A 208 15.23 11.80 -3.94
C MET A 208 15.71 11.38 -2.56
N ILE A 209 14.78 11.22 -1.64
CA ILE A 209 15.05 10.67 -0.31
C ILE A 209 14.22 9.39 -0.14
N GLN A 210 14.88 8.25 -0.09
CA GLN A 210 14.26 6.93 0.08
C GLN A 210 13.06 6.69 -0.87
N GLY A 211 13.21 7.07 -2.14
CA GLY A 211 12.18 6.92 -3.18
C GLY A 211 11.13 8.03 -3.25
N LEU A 212 11.21 9.04 -2.41
CA LEU A 212 10.34 10.22 -2.44
C LEU A 212 11.05 11.42 -3.03
N PRO A 213 10.45 12.16 -3.98
CA PRO A 213 11.04 13.36 -4.56
C PRO A 213 10.97 14.53 -3.58
N ILE A 214 12.01 15.35 -3.58
CA ILE A 214 11.97 16.67 -2.95
C ILE A 214 11.26 17.62 -3.91
N LEU A 215 10.08 18.08 -3.52
CA LEU A 215 9.25 19.01 -4.27
C LEU A 215 9.40 20.43 -3.70
N ASP A 216 9.03 21.43 -4.51
CA ASP A 216 8.96 22.81 -4.00
C ASP A 216 7.79 23.03 -3.03
N ALA A 217 7.62 24.25 -2.53
CA ALA A 217 6.57 24.61 -1.57
C ALA A 217 5.14 24.36 -2.11
N HIS A 218 4.97 24.33 -3.42
CA HIS A 218 3.70 24.10 -4.13
C HIS A 218 3.55 22.67 -4.64
N LEU A 219 4.40 21.74 -4.19
CA LEU A 219 4.42 20.34 -4.60
C LEU A 219 4.76 20.12 -6.08
N ARG A 220 5.51 21.04 -6.68
CA ARG A 220 5.96 20.98 -8.05
C ARG A 220 7.35 20.33 -8.10
N ILE A 221 7.61 19.53 -9.13
CA ILE A 221 8.96 19.07 -9.44
C ILE A 221 9.80 20.29 -9.85
N PRO A 222 10.96 20.55 -9.23
CA PRO A 222 11.79 21.69 -9.56
C PRO A 222 12.10 21.77 -11.07
N GLY A 223 11.85 22.92 -11.67
CA GLY A 223 12.10 23.16 -13.11
C GLY A 223 11.04 22.62 -14.07
N LEU A 224 10.00 21.93 -13.58
CA LEU A 224 8.93 21.38 -14.42
C LEU A 224 7.54 21.90 -14.01
N PRO A 225 6.61 22.10 -14.96
CA PRO A 225 5.22 22.43 -14.65
C PRO A 225 4.40 21.18 -14.28
N LEU A 226 4.99 20.29 -13.45
CA LEU A 226 4.40 19.04 -13.00
C LEU A 226 4.32 19.03 -11.48
N PHE A 227 3.09 18.93 -10.99
CA PHE A 227 2.75 18.88 -9.57
C PHE A 227 2.42 17.44 -9.16
N LEU A 228 2.88 17.03 -8.00
CA LEU A 228 2.60 15.70 -7.44
C LEU A 228 1.74 15.85 -6.19
N MET A 229 0.77 14.95 -6.02
CA MET A 229 0.01 14.83 -4.78
C MET A 229 -0.13 13.38 -4.33
N GLY A 230 -0.74 13.17 -3.17
CA GLY A 230 -0.81 11.85 -2.56
C GLY A 230 0.51 11.45 -1.91
N SER A 231 0.77 10.15 -1.86
CA SER A 231 1.94 9.60 -1.14
C SER A 231 3.29 10.15 -1.63
N LEU A 232 3.40 10.52 -2.89
CA LEU A 232 4.65 11.05 -3.46
C LEU A 232 5.01 12.46 -2.95
N ALA A 233 4.03 13.19 -2.43
CA ALA A 233 4.23 14.49 -1.80
C ALA A 233 4.42 14.41 -0.27
N ALA A 234 4.65 13.22 0.29
CA ALA A 234 4.65 13.02 1.74
C ALA A 234 5.75 13.80 2.46
N LEU A 235 6.90 14.05 1.84
CA LEU A 235 7.97 14.88 2.44
C LEU A 235 7.51 16.33 2.70
N GLN A 236 6.59 16.88 1.88
CA GLN A 236 6.09 18.24 1.96
C GLN A 236 4.68 18.36 2.59
N VAL A 237 3.95 17.25 2.73
CA VAL A 237 2.59 17.25 3.29
C VAL A 237 2.54 16.55 4.64
N GLY A 238 3.42 15.58 4.86
CA GLY A 238 3.47 14.76 6.06
C GLY A 238 2.84 13.36 5.88
N PRO A 239 2.79 12.57 6.96
CA PRO A 239 2.34 11.17 6.94
C PRO A 239 0.94 10.95 6.38
N VAL A 240 0.08 11.96 6.47
CA VAL A 240 -1.32 11.92 5.99
C VAL A 240 -1.47 12.21 4.50
N ALA A 241 -0.40 12.47 3.76
CA ALA A 241 -0.42 12.82 2.34
C ALA A 241 -1.26 11.87 1.47
N ARG A 242 -1.35 10.59 1.85
CA ARG A 242 -2.07 9.53 1.13
C ARG A 242 -3.57 9.44 1.41
N ASN A 243 -4.09 10.15 2.39
CA ASN A 243 -5.50 10.15 2.76
C ASN A 243 -6.22 11.45 2.32
N LEU A 244 -7.53 11.52 2.55
CA LEU A 244 -8.34 12.68 2.14
C LEU A 244 -7.88 14.00 2.78
N SER A 245 -7.42 13.98 4.02
CA SER A 245 -6.92 15.17 4.70
C SER A 245 -5.63 15.68 4.05
N GLY A 246 -4.69 14.77 3.77
CA GLY A 246 -3.46 15.11 3.04
C GLY A 246 -3.73 15.56 1.60
N ALA A 247 -4.72 14.96 0.93
CA ALA A 247 -5.14 15.41 -0.40
C ALA A 247 -5.67 16.85 -0.37
N ARG A 248 -6.46 17.22 0.65
CA ARG A 248 -6.92 18.60 0.86
C ARG A 248 -5.75 19.55 1.10
N MET A 249 -4.80 19.21 1.95
CA MET A 249 -3.61 20.00 2.21
C MET A 249 -2.76 20.18 0.94
N ALA A 250 -2.58 19.11 0.17
CA ALA A 250 -1.84 19.14 -1.09
C ALA A 250 -2.55 20.00 -2.13
N SER A 251 -3.87 19.91 -2.27
CA SER A 251 -4.62 20.71 -3.25
C SER A 251 -4.51 22.21 -2.97
N GLN A 252 -4.53 22.65 -1.72
CA GLN A 252 -4.32 24.05 -1.35
C GLN A 252 -2.96 24.55 -1.83
N LYS A 253 -1.87 23.82 -1.52
CA LYS A 253 -0.51 24.18 -1.97
C LYS A 253 -0.40 24.22 -3.50
N ILE A 254 -1.00 23.26 -4.21
CA ILE A 254 -0.96 23.21 -5.67
C ILE A 254 -1.73 24.39 -6.28
N VAL A 255 -2.93 24.70 -5.77
CA VAL A 255 -3.73 25.85 -6.26
C VAL A 255 -2.95 27.15 -6.11
N ASP A 256 -2.32 27.39 -4.94
CA ASP A 256 -1.48 28.57 -4.73
C ASP A 256 -0.35 28.65 -5.77
N GLY A 257 0.30 27.53 -6.08
CA GLY A 257 1.34 27.46 -7.11
C GLY A 257 0.83 27.62 -8.54
N LEU A 258 -0.42 27.22 -8.82
CA LEU A 258 -1.05 27.42 -10.12
C LEU A 258 -1.47 28.87 -10.38
N ILE A 259 -1.80 29.63 -9.33
CA ILE A 259 -2.22 31.03 -9.43
C ILE A 259 -0.99 31.95 -9.54
N GLN A 260 0.12 31.63 -8.87
CA GLN A 260 1.34 32.45 -8.80
C GLN A 260 2.29 32.25 -10.01
N SER A 261 2.06 31.25 -10.82
CA SER A 261 2.91 30.89 -12.00
C SER A 261 2.18 31.18 -13.35
#